data_a86cfbad20635b794738da90c307b7b6
#
_entry.id   a86cfbad20635b794738da90c307b7b6
#
_cell.length_a   1.000
_cell.length_b   1.000
_cell.length_c   1.000
_cell.angle_alpha   90.00
_cell.angle_beta   90.00
_cell.angle_gamma   90.00
#
_symmetry.space_group_name_H-M   'P 1'
#
loop_
_entity.id
_entity.type
_entity.pdbx_description
1 polymer ?
#
loop_
_entity_poly.entity_id
_entity_poly.type
_entity_poly.pdbx_seq_one_letter_code
_entity_poly.pdbx_strand_id
1 'polypeptide(L)'
;ESRSNPEGELELAESDLREALALVDTDAVYAGRDGMRLERQGMGLTLDGIAKGHIVDAMSAVLLRAGCENHLINAGGDILARGHKAPGVFWRVAVEDPEKRGHYPQVLELYNQAIATSGGYEMHYDAEGRHHHLLDPSTGRSPVMGSMSVLAATCMQADALATGLSVL
;
A
#
# COMPACT_ATOMS: atom_id res chain seq x y z
N GLU A 1 -17.24 -22.03 9.81
CA GLU A 1 -18.41 -21.39 10.40
C GLU A 1 -17.93 -20.23 11.28
N SER A 2 -18.10 -18.98 10.80
CA SER A 2 -17.79 -17.79 11.58
C SER A 2 -18.81 -17.68 12.71
N ARG A 3 -18.37 -17.79 13.95
CA ARG A 3 -19.20 -17.48 15.12
C ARG A 3 -19.17 -15.97 15.32
N SER A 4 -20.28 -15.31 15.04
CA SER A 4 -20.47 -13.91 15.44
C SER A 4 -20.60 -13.84 16.97
N ASN A 5 -19.68 -13.12 17.60
CA ASN A 5 -19.81 -12.68 18.98
C ASN A 5 -20.97 -11.65 19.06
N PRO A 6 -21.78 -11.58 20.15
CA PRO A 6 -22.88 -10.62 20.28
C PRO A 6 -22.47 -9.14 20.17
N GLU A 7 -21.18 -8.82 20.18
CA GLU A 7 -20.64 -7.47 20.00
C GLU A 7 -20.13 -7.18 18.57
N GLY A 8 -20.33 -8.11 17.61
CA GLY A 8 -19.98 -7.88 16.19
C GLY A 8 -18.53 -8.04 15.83
N GLU A 9 -17.66 -8.44 16.75
CA GLU A 9 -16.29 -8.81 16.43
C GLU A 9 -16.23 -10.19 15.79
N LEU A 10 -15.68 -10.26 14.57
CA LEU A 10 -15.31 -11.51 13.90
C LEU A 10 -14.03 -12.06 14.57
N GLU A 11 -14.17 -12.90 15.61
CA GLU A 11 -13.07 -13.71 16.08
C GLU A 11 -12.81 -14.85 15.07
N LEU A 12 -11.72 -14.75 14.33
CA LEU A 12 -11.19 -15.88 13.56
C LEU A 12 -10.72 -16.97 14.56
N ALA A 13 -11.22 -18.19 14.37
CA ALA A 13 -10.70 -19.31 15.14
C ALA A 13 -9.21 -19.51 14.84
N GLU A 14 -8.40 -19.81 15.85
CA GLU A 14 -6.96 -20.06 15.69
C GLU A 14 -6.66 -21.21 14.70
N SER A 15 -7.62 -22.12 14.47
CA SER A 15 -7.54 -23.15 13.43
C SER A 15 -7.58 -22.54 12.03
N ASP A 16 -8.50 -21.60 11.79
CA ASP A 16 -8.72 -20.96 10.49
C ASP A 16 -7.50 -20.10 10.13
N LEU A 17 -6.94 -19.41 11.13
CA LEU A 17 -5.71 -18.63 10.95
C LEU A 17 -4.53 -19.52 10.56
N ARG A 18 -4.37 -20.69 11.21
CA ARG A 18 -3.30 -21.64 10.87
C ARG A 18 -3.49 -22.24 9.48
N GLU A 19 -4.71 -22.53 9.07
CA GLU A 19 -5.01 -23.02 7.72
C GLU A 19 -4.67 -21.95 6.67
N ALA A 20 -5.03 -20.67 6.91
CA ALA A 20 -4.69 -19.58 6.02
C ALA A 20 -3.19 -19.35 5.93
N LEU A 21 -2.47 -19.34 7.06
CA LEU A 21 -1.00 -19.17 7.10
C LEU A 21 -0.26 -20.31 6.38
N ALA A 22 -0.79 -21.53 6.38
CA ALA A 22 -0.19 -22.64 5.64
C ALA A 22 -0.22 -22.44 4.11
N LEU A 23 -1.05 -21.53 3.61
CA LEU A 23 -1.12 -21.14 2.20
C LEU A 23 -0.28 -19.91 1.85
N VAL A 24 0.32 -19.24 2.83
CA VAL A 24 1.21 -18.08 2.63
C VAL A 24 2.61 -18.60 2.33
N ASP A 25 2.99 -18.59 1.05
CA ASP A 25 4.29 -19.08 0.60
C ASP A 25 4.66 -18.42 -0.74
N THR A 26 5.63 -17.53 -0.71
CA THR A 26 6.11 -16.84 -1.90
C THR A 26 6.85 -17.75 -2.87
N ASP A 27 7.49 -18.82 -2.38
CA ASP A 27 8.22 -19.78 -3.21
C ASP A 27 7.26 -20.67 -4.03
N ALA A 28 5.99 -20.76 -3.60
CA ALA A 28 4.93 -21.44 -4.32
C ALA A 28 4.19 -20.54 -5.34
N VAL A 29 4.66 -19.30 -5.57
CA VAL A 29 4.14 -18.37 -6.57
C VAL A 29 5.10 -18.31 -7.74
N TYR A 30 4.73 -18.90 -8.86
CA TYR A 30 5.50 -18.81 -10.10
C TYR A 30 4.99 -17.65 -10.96
N ALA A 31 5.89 -16.76 -11.38
CA ALA A 31 5.59 -15.72 -12.34
C ALA A 31 6.58 -15.81 -13.51
N GLY A 32 6.07 -15.96 -14.72
CA GLY A 32 6.88 -16.14 -15.94
C GLY A 32 6.22 -15.47 -17.15
N ARG A 33 6.83 -15.66 -18.33
CA ARG A 33 6.34 -15.09 -19.59
C ARG A 33 4.94 -15.60 -19.97
N ASP A 34 4.60 -16.81 -19.56
CA ASP A 34 3.36 -17.49 -19.91
C ASP A 34 2.24 -17.21 -18.89
N GLY A 35 2.51 -16.37 -17.88
CA GLY A 35 1.55 -16.01 -16.85
C GLY A 35 2.03 -16.30 -15.43
N MET A 36 1.06 -16.37 -14.53
CA MET A 36 1.28 -16.64 -13.12
C MET A 36 0.63 -17.98 -12.73
N ARG A 37 1.27 -18.74 -11.87
CA ARG A 37 0.75 -19.99 -11.31
C ARG A 37 0.97 -20.02 -9.81
N LEU A 38 -0.08 -20.38 -9.09
CA LEU A 38 -0.04 -20.72 -7.67
C LEU A 38 0.04 -22.25 -7.55
N GLU A 39 1.04 -22.76 -6.84
CA GLU A 39 1.34 -24.20 -6.85
C GLU A 39 0.46 -25.03 -5.93
N ARG A 40 -0.16 -24.38 -4.92
CA ARG A 40 -1.04 -25.08 -3.97
C ARG A 40 -2.49 -24.67 -4.18
N GLN A 41 -3.39 -25.67 -4.12
CA GLN A 41 -4.82 -25.40 -4.14
C GLN A 41 -5.22 -24.59 -2.90
N GLY A 42 -6.07 -23.59 -3.08
CA GLY A 42 -6.53 -22.69 -2.02
C GLY A 42 -5.69 -21.42 -1.85
N MET A 43 -4.48 -21.32 -2.47
CA MET A 43 -3.74 -20.08 -2.51
C MET A 43 -4.50 -19.00 -3.28
N GLY A 44 -4.38 -17.76 -2.83
CA GLY A 44 -4.84 -16.57 -3.51
C GLY A 44 -3.74 -15.53 -3.60
N LEU A 45 -3.90 -14.56 -4.47
CA LEU A 45 -3.03 -13.40 -4.60
C LEU A 45 -3.89 -12.15 -4.65
N THR A 46 -3.54 -11.15 -3.84
CA THR A 46 -4.05 -9.79 -3.97
C THR A 46 -2.96 -8.88 -4.52
N LEU A 47 -3.36 -7.84 -5.22
CA LEU A 47 -2.48 -6.78 -5.71
C LEU A 47 -2.73 -5.45 -4.99
N ASP A 48 -3.47 -5.44 -3.89
CA ASP A 48 -3.89 -4.23 -3.18
C ASP A 48 -2.72 -3.36 -2.72
N GLY A 49 -1.59 -3.98 -2.37
CA GLY A 49 -0.37 -3.28 -1.96
C GLY A 49 0.51 -2.76 -3.11
N ILE A 50 0.06 -2.83 -4.38
CA ILE A 50 0.84 -2.37 -5.55
C ILE A 50 -0.04 -1.77 -6.65
N ALA A 51 -1.33 -2.11 -6.68
CA ALA A 51 -2.21 -1.76 -7.79
C ALA A 51 -2.50 -0.26 -7.86
N LYS A 52 -2.62 0.42 -6.74
CA LYS A 52 -2.88 1.87 -6.68
C LYS A 52 -1.72 2.64 -7.28
N GLY A 53 -0.49 2.31 -6.88
CA GLY A 53 0.72 2.89 -7.45
C GLY A 53 0.88 2.60 -8.94
N HIS A 54 0.56 1.38 -9.40
CA HIS A 54 0.56 1.03 -10.82
C HIS A 54 -0.44 1.87 -11.63
N ILE A 55 -1.64 2.10 -11.10
CA ILE A 55 -2.65 2.94 -11.76
C ILE A 55 -2.17 4.38 -11.88
N VAL A 56 -1.53 4.94 -10.84
CA VAL A 56 -0.95 6.29 -10.87
C VAL A 56 0.14 6.40 -11.95
N ASP A 57 1.01 5.41 -12.07
CA ASP A 57 2.04 5.37 -13.13
C ASP A 57 1.40 5.29 -14.52
N ALA A 58 0.36 4.48 -14.70
CA ALA A 58 -0.38 4.38 -15.95
C ALA A 58 -1.07 5.70 -16.33
N MET A 59 -1.68 6.38 -15.36
CA MET A 59 -2.28 7.72 -15.56
C MET A 59 -1.22 8.74 -16.00
N SER A 60 -0.06 8.76 -15.33
CA SER A 60 1.07 9.62 -15.69
C SER A 60 1.53 9.37 -17.13
N ALA A 61 1.63 8.09 -17.54
CA ALA A 61 2.00 7.74 -18.90
C ALA A 61 0.98 8.25 -19.94
N VAL A 62 -0.31 8.27 -19.63
CA VAL A 62 -1.35 8.86 -20.49
C VAL A 62 -1.15 10.37 -20.61
N LEU A 63 -0.93 11.06 -19.51
CA LEU A 63 -0.69 12.52 -19.49
C LEU A 63 0.54 12.91 -20.30
N LEU A 64 1.64 12.17 -20.14
CA LEU A 64 2.87 12.39 -20.93
C LEU A 64 2.63 12.23 -22.43
N ARG A 65 1.91 11.19 -22.84
CA ARG A 65 1.54 10.99 -24.26
C ARG A 65 0.63 12.11 -24.82
N ALA A 66 -0.15 12.73 -23.94
CA ALA A 66 -0.99 13.89 -24.29
C ALA A 66 -0.23 15.23 -24.26
N GLY A 67 1.10 15.23 -24.01
CA GLY A 67 1.92 16.44 -23.96
C GLY A 67 1.89 17.16 -22.60
N CYS A 68 1.28 16.58 -21.57
CA CYS A 68 1.29 17.14 -20.21
C CYS A 68 2.55 16.70 -19.47
N GLU A 69 3.67 17.35 -19.74
CA GLU A 69 4.98 16.97 -19.15
C GLU A 69 5.10 17.33 -17.67
N ASN A 70 4.34 18.32 -17.22
CA ASN A 70 4.35 18.81 -15.85
C ASN A 70 3.03 18.49 -15.17
N HIS A 71 3.01 17.53 -14.27
CA HIS A 71 1.81 17.14 -13.54
C HIS A 71 2.13 16.50 -12.18
N LEU A 72 1.17 16.58 -11.29
CA LEU A 72 1.16 15.85 -10.02
C LEU A 72 -0.15 15.08 -9.96
N ILE A 73 -0.04 13.80 -9.70
CA ILE A 73 -1.18 12.90 -9.45
C ILE A 73 -1.14 12.54 -7.96
N ASN A 74 -2.27 12.63 -7.29
CA ASN A 74 -2.45 12.17 -5.91
C ASN A 74 -3.67 11.26 -5.87
N ALA A 75 -3.47 10.01 -5.53
CA ALA A 75 -4.49 8.99 -5.42
C ALA A 75 -4.56 8.46 -3.97
N GLY A 76 -5.05 9.31 -3.06
CA GLY A 76 -5.21 8.93 -1.65
C GLY A 76 -3.89 8.61 -0.96
N GLY A 77 -2.88 9.47 -1.12
CA GLY A 77 -1.57 9.31 -0.48
C GLY A 77 -0.49 8.70 -1.36
N ASP A 78 -0.86 8.05 -2.47
CA ASP A 78 0.09 7.65 -3.52
C ASP A 78 0.24 8.79 -4.51
N ILE A 79 1.41 9.39 -4.54
CA ILE A 79 1.66 10.64 -5.25
C ILE A 79 2.80 10.45 -6.22
N LEU A 80 2.59 10.86 -7.46
CA LEU A 80 3.61 10.95 -8.49
C LEU A 80 3.72 12.37 -9.00
N ALA A 81 4.93 12.92 -8.95
CA ALA A 81 5.28 14.22 -9.51
C ALA A 81 6.12 14.06 -10.78
N ARG A 82 5.74 14.75 -11.85
CA ARG A 82 6.52 14.87 -13.09
C ARG A 82 6.79 16.33 -13.41
N GLY A 83 8.02 16.60 -13.88
CA GLY A 83 8.45 17.94 -14.23
C GLY A 83 8.37 18.92 -13.06
N HIS A 84 8.01 20.16 -13.34
CA HIS A 84 7.99 21.28 -12.40
C HIS A 84 6.57 21.82 -12.19
N LYS A 85 6.26 22.32 -11.01
CA LYS A 85 5.01 23.04 -10.74
C LYS A 85 4.94 24.37 -11.54
N ALA A 86 6.08 25.04 -11.66
CA ALA A 86 6.30 26.23 -12.46
C ALA A 86 7.80 26.29 -12.83
N PRO A 87 8.23 27.14 -13.75
CA PRO A 87 9.65 27.28 -14.10
C PRO A 87 10.55 27.42 -12.87
N GLY A 88 11.44 26.42 -12.64
CA GLY A 88 12.35 26.39 -11.50
C GLY A 88 11.71 26.06 -10.15
N VAL A 89 10.42 25.68 -10.10
CA VAL A 89 9.70 25.37 -8.86
C VAL A 89 9.32 23.89 -8.84
N PHE A 90 9.83 23.14 -7.88
CA PHE A 90 9.48 21.75 -7.66
C PHE A 90 8.05 21.58 -7.08
N TRP A 91 7.51 20.39 -7.20
CA TRP A 91 6.29 20.01 -6.53
C TRP A 91 6.57 19.81 -5.04
N ARG A 92 5.69 20.34 -4.18
CA ARG A 92 5.83 20.19 -2.73
C ARG A 92 4.70 19.33 -2.20
N VAL A 93 5.08 18.30 -1.47
CA VAL A 93 4.17 17.32 -0.85
C VAL A 93 4.44 17.30 0.65
N ALA A 94 3.39 17.46 1.43
CA ALA A 94 3.45 17.36 2.88
C ALA A 94 3.10 15.93 3.31
N VAL A 95 3.93 15.34 4.14
CA VAL A 95 3.64 14.04 4.79
C VAL A 95 2.78 14.34 6.01
N GLU A 96 1.60 13.71 6.06
CA GLU A 96 0.67 13.89 7.17
C GLU A 96 1.11 13.08 8.39
N ASP A 97 0.89 13.64 9.58
CA ASP A 97 1.04 12.92 10.85
C ASP A 97 0.04 11.74 10.89
N PRO A 98 0.47 10.50 11.23
CA PRO A 98 -0.41 9.34 11.37
C PRO A 98 -1.60 9.57 12.29
N GLU A 99 -1.46 10.40 13.31
CA GLU A 99 -2.54 10.75 14.23
C GLU A 99 -3.53 11.80 13.66
N LYS A 100 -3.32 12.23 12.41
CA LYS A 100 -4.19 13.19 11.67
C LYS A 100 -4.55 14.46 12.45
N ARG A 101 -3.63 14.94 13.29
CA ARG A 101 -3.81 16.15 14.12
C ARG A 101 -3.62 17.45 13.34
N GLY A 102 -3.59 17.38 12.00
CA GLY A 102 -3.33 18.55 11.15
C GLY A 102 -1.85 19.00 11.17
N HIS A 103 -0.95 18.13 11.62
CA HIS A 103 0.47 18.35 11.61
C HIS A 103 1.09 17.68 10.38
N TYR A 104 2.04 18.37 9.78
CA TYR A 104 2.80 17.88 8.63
C TYR A 104 4.28 17.89 9.02
N PRO A 105 4.78 16.83 9.65
CA PRO A 105 6.13 16.78 10.19
C PRO A 105 7.21 16.97 9.14
N GLN A 106 6.89 16.69 7.89
CA GLN A 106 7.84 16.81 6.79
C GLN A 106 7.18 17.33 5.52
N VAL A 107 7.89 18.21 4.81
CA VAL A 107 7.53 18.68 3.47
C VAL A 107 8.66 18.29 2.53
N LEU A 108 8.33 17.57 1.48
CA LEU A 108 9.27 17.08 0.48
C LEU A 108 9.12 17.86 -0.82
N GLU A 109 10.22 18.11 -1.50
CA GLU A 109 10.24 18.61 -2.87
C GLU A 109 10.44 17.45 -3.83
N LEU A 110 9.51 17.26 -4.75
CA LEU A 110 9.50 16.16 -5.70
C LEU A 110 9.75 16.65 -7.13
N TYR A 111 10.63 15.94 -7.83
CA TYR A 111 10.90 16.11 -9.26
C TYR A 111 11.10 14.73 -9.89
N ASN A 112 10.21 14.33 -10.78
CA ASN A 112 10.21 13.01 -11.42
C ASN A 112 10.33 11.86 -10.41
N GLN A 113 9.62 11.97 -9.31
CA GLN A 113 9.62 11.03 -8.20
C GLN A 113 8.21 10.77 -7.71
N ALA A 114 8.04 9.63 -7.07
CA ALA A 114 6.83 9.24 -6.38
C ALA A 114 7.07 9.10 -4.88
N ILE A 115 6.01 9.28 -4.12
CA ILE A 115 5.91 8.91 -2.71
C ILE A 115 4.62 8.15 -2.50
N ALA A 116 4.66 7.07 -1.73
CA ALA A 116 3.48 6.37 -1.23
C ALA A 116 3.59 6.20 0.28
N THR A 117 2.45 6.20 0.95
CA THR A 117 2.38 6.03 2.40
C THR A 117 1.39 4.93 2.72
N SER A 118 1.86 3.92 3.45
CA SER A 118 1.04 2.87 4.06
C SER A 118 0.94 3.12 5.57
N GLY A 119 -0.24 2.92 6.13
CA GLY A 119 -0.48 3.12 7.56
C GLY A 119 -1.65 2.31 8.08
N GLY A 120 -1.53 1.82 9.30
CA GLY A 120 -2.56 1.03 9.96
C GLY A 120 -3.85 1.82 10.25
N TYR A 121 -3.81 3.14 10.19
CA TYR A 121 -4.91 4.04 10.53
C TYR A 121 -5.97 4.21 9.42
N GLU A 122 -5.77 3.65 8.24
CA GLU A 122 -6.70 3.86 7.12
C GLU A 122 -7.95 2.97 7.19
N MET A 123 -7.80 1.73 7.62
CA MET A 123 -8.91 0.79 7.70
C MET A 123 -8.72 -0.14 8.90
N HIS A 124 -9.59 0.01 9.88
CA HIS A 124 -9.64 -0.84 11.07
C HIS A 124 -10.83 -1.81 11.01
N TYR A 125 -10.64 -2.98 11.59
CA TYR A 125 -11.66 -4.02 11.70
C TYR A 125 -12.22 -4.16 13.12
N ASP A 126 -11.64 -3.44 14.09
CA ASP A 126 -12.08 -3.37 15.48
C ASP A 126 -12.15 -1.92 15.98
N ALA A 127 -12.89 -1.68 17.05
CA ALA A 127 -13.10 -0.35 17.64
C ALA A 127 -11.80 0.22 18.26
N GLU A 128 -10.91 -0.65 18.74
CA GLU A 128 -9.65 -0.29 19.36
C GLU A 128 -8.53 -0.02 18.36
N GLY A 129 -8.75 -0.28 17.06
CA GLY A 129 -7.77 -0.07 16.00
C GLY A 129 -6.57 -1.02 16.06
N ARG A 130 -6.72 -2.18 16.71
CA ARG A 130 -5.65 -3.20 16.82
C ARG A 130 -5.54 -4.06 15.57
N HIS A 131 -6.66 -4.25 14.89
CA HIS A 131 -6.76 -5.04 13.66
C HIS A 131 -7.02 -4.13 12.48
N HIS A 132 -6.09 -4.10 11.53
CA HIS A 132 -6.15 -3.29 10.32
C HIS A 132 -5.77 -4.12 9.09
N HIS A 133 -5.93 -3.56 7.91
CA HIS A 133 -5.78 -4.23 6.62
C HIS A 133 -4.35 -4.70 6.29
N LEU A 134 -3.32 -4.15 6.95
CA LEU A 134 -1.95 -4.62 6.80
C LEU A 134 -1.71 -5.79 7.74
N LEU A 135 -1.29 -6.92 7.19
CA LEU A 135 -1.06 -8.16 7.93
C LEU A 135 0.39 -8.62 7.74
N ASP A 136 1.04 -8.95 8.85
CA ASP A 136 2.32 -9.65 8.82
C ASP A 136 2.09 -11.08 8.30
N PRO A 137 2.68 -11.46 7.16
CA PRO A 137 2.46 -12.76 6.56
C PRO A 137 2.98 -13.94 7.40
N SER A 138 3.86 -13.68 8.35
CA SER A 138 4.38 -14.72 9.24
C SER A 138 3.45 -15.06 10.40
N THR A 139 2.65 -14.09 10.84
CA THR A 139 1.76 -14.23 11.99
C THR A 139 0.28 -14.15 11.63
N GLY A 140 -0.06 -13.59 10.46
CA GLY A 140 -1.43 -13.30 10.04
C GLY A 140 -2.10 -12.20 10.86
N ARG A 141 -1.32 -11.44 11.63
CA ARG A 141 -1.82 -10.38 12.51
C ARG A 141 -1.36 -9.01 12.03
N SER A 142 -2.10 -7.98 12.39
CA SER A 142 -1.71 -6.61 12.11
C SER A 142 -0.53 -6.19 12.98
N PRO A 143 0.56 -5.65 12.39
CA PRO A 143 1.68 -5.13 13.17
C PRO A 143 1.29 -3.85 13.90
N VAL A 144 1.91 -3.60 15.05
CA VAL A 144 1.78 -2.29 15.73
C VAL A 144 2.67 -1.30 15.00
N MET A 145 2.07 -0.42 14.23
CA MET A 145 2.81 0.55 13.42
C MET A 145 2.11 1.90 13.33
N GLY A 146 2.88 2.95 13.04
CA GLY A 146 2.36 4.25 12.65
C GLY A 146 2.10 4.34 11.15
N SER A 147 3.00 4.99 10.42
CA SER A 147 2.98 5.08 8.95
C SER A 147 4.37 4.86 8.36
N MET A 148 4.39 4.29 7.17
CA MET A 148 5.59 4.10 6.37
C MET A 148 5.46 4.88 5.06
N SER A 149 6.29 5.90 4.86
CA SER A 149 6.36 6.65 3.62
C SER A 149 7.63 6.28 2.85
N VAL A 150 7.50 5.96 1.58
CA VAL A 150 8.60 5.57 0.72
C VAL A 150 8.66 6.45 -0.51
N LEU A 151 9.86 6.96 -0.81
CA LEU A 151 10.19 7.66 -2.06
C LEU A 151 10.78 6.66 -3.07
N ALA A 152 10.29 6.69 -4.30
CA ALA A 152 10.81 5.85 -5.38
C ALA A 152 10.73 6.56 -6.75
N ALA A 153 11.30 5.95 -7.79
CA ALA A 153 11.24 6.46 -9.15
C ALA A 153 9.85 6.30 -9.78
N THR A 154 9.08 5.29 -9.35
CA THR A 154 7.71 5.02 -9.79
C THR A 154 6.79 4.90 -8.59
N CYS A 155 5.50 5.22 -8.81
CA CYS A 155 4.50 5.12 -7.76
C CYS A 155 4.24 3.66 -7.36
N MET A 156 4.27 2.75 -8.32
CA MET A 156 4.17 1.31 -8.08
C MET A 156 5.26 0.79 -7.13
N GLN A 157 6.51 1.24 -7.32
CA GLN A 157 7.61 0.87 -6.43
C GLN A 157 7.43 1.46 -5.02
N ALA A 158 7.01 2.73 -4.95
CA ALA A 158 6.78 3.39 -3.67
C ALA A 158 5.67 2.67 -2.86
N ASP A 159 4.53 2.35 -3.50
CA ASP A 159 3.38 1.66 -2.93
C ASP A 159 3.76 0.26 -2.43
N ALA A 160 4.37 -0.56 -3.29
CA ALA A 160 4.81 -1.90 -2.94
C ALA A 160 5.80 -1.92 -1.77
N LEU A 161 6.78 -1.01 -1.77
CA LEU A 161 7.78 -0.91 -0.71
C LEU A 161 7.19 -0.36 0.59
N ALA A 162 6.29 0.64 0.52
CA ALA A 162 5.62 1.16 1.69
C ALA A 162 4.81 0.07 2.39
N THR A 163 4.04 -0.73 1.63
CA THR A 163 3.29 -1.87 2.15
C THR A 163 4.22 -2.96 2.70
N GLY A 164 5.22 -3.38 1.94
CA GLY A 164 6.13 -4.45 2.37
C GLY A 164 6.94 -4.10 3.62
N LEU A 165 7.47 -2.87 3.70
CA LEU A 165 8.23 -2.41 4.87
C LEU A 165 7.35 -2.16 6.11
N SER A 166 6.05 -2.00 5.92
CA SER A 166 5.10 -1.84 7.02
C SER A 166 4.89 -3.11 7.84
N VAL A 167 5.25 -4.27 7.31
CA VAL A 167 5.00 -5.58 7.93
C VAL A 167 6.29 -6.32 8.29
N LEU A 168 7.45 -5.66 8.15
CA LEU A 168 8.76 -6.14 8.60
C LEU A 168 9.10 -5.61 9.99
#